data_da95120bc5835c9da1dd267a753a6c74
#
_entry.id   da95120bc5835c9da1dd267a753a6c74
#
_cell.length_a   1.000
_cell.length_b   1.000
_cell.length_c   1.000
_cell.angle_alpha   90.00
_cell.angle_beta   90.00
_cell.angle_gamma   90.00
#
_symmetry.space_group_name_H-M   'P 1'
#
loop_
_entity.id
_entity.type
_entity.pdbx_description
1 polymer ?
#
loop_
_entity_poly.entity_id
_entity_poly.type
_entity_poly.pdbx_seq_one_letter_code
_entity_poly.pdbx_strand_id
1 'polypeptide(L)'
;MSVIAAAPPVLLSELLGVSPHFVLDTIVNISNNSVEHAVDAMEEMLTRWADSRAERLKGSGGDDWDGRQEIEQGIVAFQTLLESHMDIALDFFEVWSMRNIFTIPPELPVVVPHQAGLILDQPDGKEQELLAEIDDLRRRIQVVRLPFVS
;
A
#
# COMPACT_ATOMS: atom_id res chain seq x y z
N MET A 1 -11.07 25.54 -8.84
CA MET A 1 -10.49 24.19 -8.82
C MET A 1 -11.32 23.37 -7.84
N SER A 2 -12.19 22.50 -8.34
CA SER A 2 -12.97 21.60 -7.48
C SER A 2 -12.02 20.59 -6.87
N VAL A 3 -11.93 20.56 -5.55
CA VAL A 3 -11.22 19.50 -4.83
C VAL A 3 -12.07 18.26 -5.04
N ILE A 4 -11.64 17.38 -5.93
CA ILE A 4 -12.24 16.06 -6.10
C ILE A 4 -11.99 15.35 -4.78
N ALA A 5 -13.02 15.18 -3.98
CA ALA A 5 -12.94 14.41 -2.75
C ALA A 5 -12.63 12.97 -3.15
N ALA A 6 -11.41 12.52 -2.90
CA ALA A 6 -11.06 11.12 -3.11
C ALA A 6 -11.96 10.23 -2.27
N ALA A 7 -12.44 9.13 -2.84
CA ALA A 7 -13.23 8.15 -2.09
C ALA A 7 -12.48 7.69 -0.84
N PRO A 8 -13.15 7.52 0.30
CA PRO A 8 -12.50 7.05 1.51
C PRO A 8 -11.74 5.73 1.26
N PRO A 9 -10.53 5.55 1.83
CA PRO A 9 -9.74 4.33 1.63
C PRO A 9 -10.48 3.04 1.98
N VAL A 10 -11.40 3.10 2.96
CA VAL A 10 -12.25 1.97 3.37
C VAL A 10 -13.18 1.53 2.24
N LEU A 11 -13.76 2.49 1.51
CA LEU A 11 -14.65 2.21 0.39
C LEU A 11 -13.94 1.48 -0.76
N LEU A 12 -12.71 1.90 -1.06
CA LEU A 12 -11.87 1.25 -2.06
C LEU A 12 -11.59 -0.20 -1.70
N SER A 13 -11.26 -0.46 -0.44
CA SER A 13 -10.97 -1.82 0.04
C SER A 13 -12.18 -2.74 -0.07
N GLU A 14 -13.39 -2.22 0.17
CA GLU A 14 -14.63 -2.99 0.03
C GLU A 14 -14.96 -3.29 -1.44
N LEU A 15 -14.77 -2.32 -2.32
CA LEU A 15 -15.02 -2.50 -3.76
C LEU A 15 -14.06 -3.46 -4.43
N LEU A 16 -12.78 -3.37 -4.08
CA LEU A 16 -11.73 -4.18 -4.67
C LEU A 16 -11.60 -5.56 -4.01
N GLY A 17 -12.18 -5.74 -2.82
CA GLY A 17 -11.97 -6.93 -2.00
C GLY A 17 -10.57 -7.05 -1.40
N VAL A 18 -9.72 -6.05 -1.60
CA VAL A 18 -8.34 -5.99 -1.10
C VAL A 18 -7.96 -4.54 -0.81
N SER A 19 -7.15 -4.33 0.23
CA SER A 19 -6.62 -3.00 0.53
C SER A 19 -5.58 -2.58 -0.54
N PRO A 20 -5.70 -1.38 -1.14
CA PRO A 20 -4.69 -0.85 -2.05
C PRO A 20 -3.29 -0.81 -1.42
N HIS A 21 -3.17 -0.41 -0.16
CA HIS A 21 -1.89 -0.39 0.56
C HIS A 21 -1.27 -1.78 0.66
N PHE A 22 -2.07 -2.83 0.92
CA PHE A 22 -1.56 -4.19 0.95
C PHE A 22 -0.94 -4.63 -0.38
N VAL A 23 -1.54 -4.23 -1.50
CA VAL A 23 -1.00 -4.51 -2.84
C VAL A 23 0.32 -3.76 -3.04
N LEU A 24 0.37 -2.49 -2.66
CA LEU A 24 1.59 -1.67 -2.78
C LEU A 24 2.70 -2.19 -1.87
N ASP A 25 2.42 -2.52 -0.62
CA ASP A 25 3.38 -3.15 0.31
C ASP A 25 3.96 -4.45 -0.26
N THR A 26 3.12 -5.24 -0.94
CA THR A 26 3.59 -6.47 -1.60
C THR A 26 4.58 -6.16 -2.72
N ILE A 27 4.33 -5.12 -3.53
CA ILE A 27 5.23 -4.69 -4.61
C ILE A 27 6.54 -4.17 -4.02
N VAL A 28 6.48 -3.36 -2.96
CA VAL A 28 7.66 -2.84 -2.25
C VAL A 28 8.52 -4.00 -1.73
N ASN A 29 7.91 -4.98 -1.06
CA ASN A 29 8.63 -6.13 -0.54
C ASN A 29 9.28 -6.99 -1.66
N ILE A 30 8.59 -7.20 -2.78
CA ILE A 30 9.17 -7.90 -3.93
C ILE A 30 10.35 -7.11 -4.50
N SER A 31 10.25 -5.80 -4.58
CA SER A 31 11.30 -4.93 -5.08
C SER A 31 12.54 -4.97 -4.17
N ASN A 32 12.36 -4.88 -2.86
CA ASN A 32 13.45 -4.96 -1.89
C ASN A 32 14.17 -6.32 -1.95
N ASN A 33 13.41 -7.41 -1.95
CA ASN A 33 14.01 -8.75 -2.12
C ASN A 33 14.78 -8.88 -3.44
N SER A 34 14.32 -8.25 -4.51
CA SER A 34 15.02 -8.27 -5.80
C SER A 34 16.33 -7.49 -5.76
N VAL A 35 16.37 -6.38 -5.00
CA VAL A 35 17.60 -5.61 -4.74
C VAL A 35 18.60 -6.45 -3.95
N GLU A 36 18.17 -7.07 -2.85
CA GLU A 36 19.01 -7.95 -2.03
C GLU A 36 19.64 -9.08 -2.90
N HIS A 37 18.83 -9.78 -3.67
CA HIS A 37 19.33 -10.84 -4.56
C HIS A 37 20.31 -10.32 -5.62
N ALA A 38 20.11 -9.10 -6.13
CA ALA A 38 21.02 -8.51 -7.11
C ALA A 38 22.37 -8.13 -6.45
N VAL A 39 22.34 -7.62 -5.24
CA VAL A 39 23.54 -7.30 -4.45
C VAL A 39 24.33 -8.57 -4.13
N ASP A 40 23.68 -9.62 -3.64
CA ASP A 40 24.27 -10.91 -3.36
C ASP A 40 24.97 -11.52 -4.59
N ALA A 41 24.28 -11.49 -5.73
CA ALA A 41 24.84 -11.99 -6.99
C ALA A 41 26.06 -11.17 -7.46
N MET A 42 26.05 -9.86 -7.24
CA MET A 42 27.19 -8.98 -7.55
C MET A 42 28.37 -9.26 -6.62
N GLU A 43 28.13 -9.43 -5.33
CA GLU A 43 29.15 -9.79 -4.35
C GLU A 43 29.84 -11.11 -4.72
N GLU A 44 29.04 -12.14 -5.03
CA GLU A 44 29.56 -13.44 -5.46
C GLU A 44 30.43 -13.31 -6.73
N MET A 45 29.96 -12.56 -7.72
CA MET A 45 30.70 -12.31 -8.96
C MET A 45 32.05 -11.61 -8.71
N LEU A 46 32.02 -10.54 -7.90
CA LEU A 46 33.22 -9.75 -7.60
C LEU A 46 34.22 -10.55 -6.76
N THR A 47 33.75 -11.35 -5.81
CA THR A 47 34.60 -12.24 -5.01
C THR A 47 35.30 -13.28 -5.89
N ARG A 48 34.56 -13.95 -6.78
CA ARG A 48 35.15 -14.90 -7.76
C ARG A 48 36.16 -14.22 -8.67
N TRP A 49 35.87 -12.99 -9.11
CA TRP A 49 36.79 -12.21 -9.94
C TRP A 49 38.08 -11.88 -9.17
N ALA A 50 37.98 -11.46 -7.91
CA ALA A 50 39.14 -11.16 -7.05
C ALA A 50 40.00 -12.38 -6.82
N ASP A 51 39.40 -13.53 -6.51
CA ASP A 51 40.10 -14.80 -6.34
C ASP A 51 40.86 -15.20 -7.60
N SER A 52 40.21 -15.13 -8.77
CA SER A 52 40.83 -15.40 -10.06
C SER A 52 41.98 -14.45 -10.40
N ARG A 53 41.90 -13.20 -10.00
CA ARG A 53 42.93 -12.19 -10.15
C ARG A 53 44.11 -12.47 -9.22
N ALA A 54 43.84 -12.79 -7.95
CA ALA A 54 44.86 -13.15 -6.99
C ALA A 54 45.70 -14.35 -7.39
N GLU A 55 45.05 -15.38 -7.97
CA GLU A 55 45.76 -16.55 -8.52
C GLU A 55 46.69 -16.18 -9.67
N ARG A 56 46.27 -15.33 -10.59
CA ARG A 56 47.11 -14.85 -11.72
C ARG A 56 48.30 -14.04 -11.24
N LEU A 57 48.17 -13.21 -10.21
CA LEU A 57 49.22 -12.35 -9.65
C LEU A 57 50.24 -13.14 -8.86
N LYS A 58 49.90 -14.24 -8.16
CA LYS A 58 50.82 -15.14 -7.49
C LYS A 58 51.89 -15.70 -8.41
N GLY A 59 51.58 -15.86 -9.69
CA GLY A 59 52.52 -16.32 -10.73
C GLY A 59 53.45 -15.24 -11.29
N SER A 60 53.20 -13.97 -11.04
CA SER A 60 53.90 -12.81 -11.65
C SER A 60 54.74 -11.97 -10.68
N GLY A 61 54.87 -12.36 -9.39
CA GLY A 61 55.66 -11.57 -8.39
C GLY A 61 55.07 -10.20 -8.08
N GLY A 62 53.78 -10.02 -8.29
CA GLY A 62 53.05 -8.78 -8.08
C GLY A 62 52.66 -8.58 -6.61
N ASP A 63 52.35 -7.34 -6.31
CA ASP A 63 51.94 -6.79 -5.02
C ASP A 63 50.89 -7.65 -4.30
N ASP A 64 51.00 -7.75 -2.99
CA ASP A 64 50.09 -8.50 -2.12
C ASP A 64 48.79 -7.72 -1.93
N TRP A 65 48.03 -7.52 -3.05
CA TRP A 65 46.78 -6.78 -3.08
C TRP A 65 45.64 -7.64 -2.51
N ASP A 66 45.20 -7.31 -1.31
CA ASP A 66 43.98 -7.88 -0.74
C ASP A 66 42.75 -7.05 -1.14
N GLY A 67 42.19 -7.35 -2.30
CA GLY A 67 41.02 -6.67 -2.84
C GLY A 67 39.70 -7.01 -2.15
N ARG A 68 39.71 -7.93 -1.17
CA ARG A 68 38.47 -8.36 -0.51
C ARG A 68 37.85 -7.25 0.33
N GLN A 69 38.69 -6.55 1.10
CA GLN A 69 38.19 -5.42 1.92
C GLN A 69 37.63 -4.28 1.07
N GLU A 70 38.26 -3.99 -0.08
CA GLU A 70 37.76 -2.99 -1.03
C GLU A 70 36.42 -3.41 -1.65
N ILE A 71 36.26 -4.70 -1.98
CA ILE A 71 35.00 -5.25 -2.50
C ILE A 71 33.92 -5.17 -1.45
N GLU A 72 34.15 -5.59 -0.22
CA GLU A 72 33.18 -5.50 0.89
C GLU A 72 32.70 -4.06 1.09
N GLN A 73 33.64 -3.11 1.18
CA GLN A 73 33.29 -1.68 1.34
C GLN A 73 32.52 -1.15 0.12
N GLY A 74 32.90 -1.56 -1.08
CA GLY A 74 32.26 -1.17 -2.32
C GLY A 74 30.84 -1.72 -2.41
N ILE A 75 30.62 -2.98 -2.05
CA ILE A 75 29.29 -3.60 -2.02
C ILE A 75 28.37 -2.92 -1.01
N VAL A 76 28.84 -2.66 0.21
CA VAL A 76 28.05 -1.95 1.23
C VAL A 76 27.65 -0.55 0.76
N ALA A 77 28.59 0.19 0.16
CA ALA A 77 28.30 1.52 -0.40
C ALA A 77 27.30 1.45 -1.57
N PHE A 78 27.47 0.47 -2.44
CA PHE A 78 26.56 0.23 -3.58
C PHE A 78 25.16 -0.16 -3.11
N GLN A 79 25.03 -1.08 -2.16
CA GLN A 79 23.76 -1.49 -1.57
C GLN A 79 23.03 -0.29 -0.95
N THR A 80 23.72 0.49 -0.10
CA THR A 80 23.15 1.68 0.53
C THR A 80 22.63 2.68 -0.51
N LEU A 81 23.41 2.90 -1.58
CA LEU A 81 23.01 3.79 -2.66
C LEU A 81 21.77 3.25 -3.42
N LEU A 82 21.76 1.97 -3.72
CA LEU A 82 20.68 1.31 -4.44
C LEU A 82 19.38 1.31 -3.63
N GLU A 83 19.45 0.94 -2.36
CA GLU A 83 18.31 0.97 -1.44
C GLU A 83 17.74 2.38 -1.32
N SER A 84 18.58 3.40 -1.11
CA SER A 84 18.13 4.79 -1.02
C SER A 84 17.42 5.27 -2.29
N HIS A 85 17.88 4.88 -3.48
CA HIS A 85 17.22 5.23 -4.73
C HIS A 85 15.92 4.46 -4.94
N MET A 86 15.88 3.19 -4.53
CA MET A 86 14.67 2.37 -4.60
C MET A 86 13.59 2.91 -3.66
N ASP A 87 13.94 3.27 -2.43
CA ASP A 87 13.00 3.86 -1.47
C ASP A 87 12.34 5.11 -2.04
N ILE A 88 13.14 6.04 -2.59
CA ILE A 88 12.61 7.26 -3.21
C ILE A 88 11.69 6.91 -4.40
N ALA A 89 12.07 5.97 -5.25
CA ALA A 89 11.27 5.58 -6.41
C ALA A 89 9.95 4.91 -5.99
N LEU A 90 9.98 4.05 -4.96
CA LEU A 90 8.81 3.36 -4.44
C LEU A 90 7.86 4.31 -3.71
N ASP A 91 8.37 5.30 -2.96
CA ASP A 91 7.56 6.36 -2.35
C ASP A 91 6.79 7.16 -3.42
N PHE A 92 7.47 7.55 -4.50
CA PHE A 92 6.81 8.22 -5.63
C PHE A 92 5.78 7.31 -6.31
N PHE A 93 6.10 6.04 -6.50
CA PHE A 93 5.20 5.06 -7.09
C PHE A 93 3.95 4.86 -6.23
N GLU A 94 4.08 4.77 -4.91
CA GLU A 94 2.96 4.63 -3.98
C GLU A 94 2.02 5.84 -4.09
N VAL A 95 2.56 7.05 -3.96
CA VAL A 95 1.78 8.29 -4.06
C VAL A 95 1.09 8.41 -5.42
N TRP A 96 1.80 8.07 -6.50
CA TRP A 96 1.24 8.11 -7.85
C TRP A 96 0.13 7.07 -8.03
N SER A 97 0.33 5.86 -7.55
CA SER A 97 -0.64 4.77 -7.64
C SER A 97 -1.92 5.07 -6.88
N MET A 98 -1.79 5.60 -5.66
CA MET A 98 -2.95 6.01 -4.86
C MET A 98 -3.77 7.12 -5.52
N ARG A 99 -3.12 8.01 -6.26
CA ARG A 99 -3.79 9.13 -6.94
C ARG A 99 -4.38 8.78 -8.29
N ASN A 100 -3.79 7.83 -9.02
CA ASN A 100 -4.13 7.58 -10.42
C ASN A 100 -4.74 6.20 -10.66
N ILE A 101 -4.38 5.19 -9.88
CA ILE A 101 -4.87 3.82 -10.03
C ILE A 101 -6.00 3.57 -9.03
N PHE A 102 -5.75 3.87 -7.77
CA PHE A 102 -6.69 3.60 -6.68
C PHE A 102 -7.59 4.81 -6.38
N THR A 103 -8.15 5.42 -7.43
CA THR A 103 -9.06 6.56 -7.32
C THR A 103 -10.35 6.24 -8.04
N ILE A 104 -11.49 6.49 -7.39
CA ILE A 104 -12.81 6.35 -8.01
C ILE A 104 -13.19 7.72 -8.58
N PRO A 105 -13.46 7.81 -9.90
CA PRO A 105 -13.99 9.03 -10.49
C PRO A 105 -15.34 9.42 -9.84
N PRO A 106 -15.55 10.69 -9.51
CA PRO A 106 -16.77 11.14 -8.82
C PRO A 106 -18.05 10.99 -9.67
N GLU A 107 -17.90 10.84 -10.99
CA GLU A 107 -19.01 10.64 -11.91
C GLU A 107 -19.53 9.21 -11.94
N LEU A 108 -18.79 8.25 -11.38
CA LEU A 108 -19.21 6.85 -11.35
C LEU A 108 -20.19 6.60 -10.21
N PRO A 109 -21.42 6.15 -10.50
CA PRO A 109 -22.34 5.69 -9.46
C PRO A 109 -21.81 4.36 -8.89
N VAL A 110 -21.22 4.45 -7.70
CA VAL A 110 -20.63 3.28 -7.03
C VAL A 110 -21.58 2.84 -5.93
N VAL A 111 -22.00 1.58 -5.99
CA VAL A 111 -22.76 0.92 -4.92
C VAL A 111 -21.85 -0.13 -4.30
N VAL A 112 -21.52 0.04 -3.04
CA VAL A 112 -20.69 -0.92 -2.31
C VAL A 112 -21.51 -2.15 -1.88
N PRO A 113 -20.90 -3.33 -1.71
CA PRO A 113 -21.63 -4.57 -1.42
C PRO A 113 -22.60 -4.47 -0.25
N HIS A 114 -22.25 -3.80 0.86
CA HIS A 114 -23.13 -3.63 2.01
C HIS A 114 -24.31 -2.69 1.75
N GLN A 115 -24.29 -1.89 0.69
CA GLN A 115 -25.38 -1.00 0.26
C GLN A 115 -26.26 -1.63 -0.82
N ALA A 116 -25.95 -2.85 -1.27
CA ALA A 116 -26.74 -3.54 -2.27
C ALA A 116 -28.18 -3.72 -1.77
N GLY A 117 -29.14 -3.20 -2.57
CA GLY A 117 -30.55 -3.23 -2.23
C GLY A 117 -31.06 -2.09 -1.35
N LEU A 118 -30.20 -1.17 -0.93
CA LEU A 118 -30.60 0.07 -0.26
C LEU A 118 -30.97 1.14 -1.28
N ILE A 119 -31.97 1.95 -0.95
CA ILE A 119 -32.35 3.12 -1.74
C ILE A 119 -31.45 4.27 -1.29
N LEU A 120 -30.42 4.61 -2.09
CA LEU A 120 -29.45 5.64 -1.76
C LEU A 120 -29.91 7.06 -2.12
N ASP A 121 -30.83 7.19 -3.07
CA ASP A 121 -31.42 8.47 -3.51
C ASP A 121 -32.58 8.91 -2.59
N GLN A 122 -32.31 9.07 -1.33
CA GLN A 122 -33.29 9.64 -0.41
C GLN A 122 -33.14 11.18 -0.37
N PRO A 123 -34.27 11.93 -0.42
CA PRO A 123 -34.20 13.37 -0.29
C PRO A 123 -33.70 13.78 1.10
N ASP A 124 -32.99 14.90 1.13
CA ASP A 124 -32.48 15.48 2.38
C ASP A 124 -33.63 15.65 3.39
N GLY A 125 -33.40 15.19 4.63
CA GLY A 125 -34.39 15.26 5.72
C GLY A 125 -35.30 14.04 5.85
N LYS A 126 -35.30 13.08 4.92
CA LYS A 126 -36.14 11.88 5.02
C LYS A 126 -35.82 11.02 6.25
N GLU A 127 -34.57 10.96 6.65
CA GLU A 127 -34.15 10.27 7.86
C GLU A 127 -34.79 10.89 9.11
N GLN A 128 -34.77 12.22 9.21
CA GLN A 128 -35.36 12.95 10.34
C GLN A 128 -36.88 12.77 10.40
N GLU A 129 -37.56 12.76 9.24
CA GLU A 129 -38.99 12.49 9.15
C GLU A 129 -39.30 11.08 9.68
N LEU A 130 -38.57 10.07 9.24
CA LEU A 130 -38.75 8.68 9.67
C LEU A 130 -38.45 8.49 11.17
N LEU A 131 -37.41 9.14 11.68
CA LEU A 131 -37.11 9.11 13.11
C LEU A 131 -38.21 9.74 13.96
N ALA A 132 -38.79 10.87 13.50
CA ALA A 132 -39.92 11.51 14.17
C ALA A 132 -41.18 10.60 14.16
N GLU A 133 -41.46 9.93 13.04
CA GLU A 133 -42.54 8.95 12.93
C GLU A 133 -42.33 7.75 13.89
N ILE A 134 -41.12 7.22 13.96
CA ILE A 134 -40.78 6.14 14.90
C ILE A 134 -41.04 6.57 16.34
N ASP A 135 -40.64 7.78 16.74
CA ASP A 135 -40.85 8.29 18.08
C ASP A 135 -42.33 8.54 18.41
N ASP A 136 -43.10 9.00 17.43
CA ASP A 136 -44.56 9.12 17.61
C ASP A 136 -45.25 7.76 17.77
N LEU A 137 -44.88 6.77 16.96
CA LEU A 137 -45.37 5.40 17.07
C LEU A 137 -45.01 4.77 18.40
N ARG A 138 -43.80 4.98 18.90
CA ARG A 138 -43.36 4.50 20.22
C ARG A 138 -44.19 5.12 21.35
N ARG A 139 -44.46 6.44 21.31
CA ARG A 139 -45.30 7.11 22.27
C ARG A 139 -46.73 6.56 22.26
N ARG A 140 -47.32 6.33 21.09
CA ARG A 140 -48.66 5.71 20.97
C ARG A 140 -48.70 4.30 21.55
N ILE A 141 -47.68 3.48 21.32
CA ILE A 141 -47.57 2.15 21.92
C ILE A 141 -47.52 2.26 23.46
N GLN A 142 -46.75 3.19 24.03
CA GLN A 142 -46.66 3.37 25.45
C GLN A 142 -48.00 3.80 26.06
N VAL A 143 -48.74 4.72 25.44
CA VAL A 143 -50.04 5.16 25.90
C VAL A 143 -51.06 4.01 25.90
N VAL A 144 -51.01 3.12 24.88
CA VAL A 144 -51.92 1.97 24.84
C VAL A 144 -51.54 0.87 25.85
N ARG A 145 -50.25 0.73 26.18
CA ARG A 145 -49.78 -0.27 27.16
C ARG A 145 -50.07 0.12 28.63
N LEU A 146 -50.08 1.38 28.97
CA LEU A 146 -50.30 1.86 30.32
C LEU A 146 -51.64 1.38 30.97
N PRO A 147 -52.80 1.31 30.27
CA PRO A 147 -54.04 0.85 30.86
C PRO A 147 -54.14 -0.68 31.07
N PHE A 148 -53.24 -1.46 30.52
CA PHE A 148 -53.27 -2.92 30.62
C PHE A 148 -52.37 -3.52 31.74
N VAL A 149 -51.73 -2.67 32.55
CA VAL A 149 -50.84 -3.09 33.66
C VAL A 149 -51.41 -2.67 35.04
N SER A 150 -52.73 -2.45 35.15
CA SER A 150 -53.43 -2.20 36.42
C SER A 150 -54.21 -3.37 36.88
#